data_f99c59281e57b59c2d054e8f549a0967
#
_entry.id   f99c59281e57b59c2d054e8f549a0967
#
_cell.length_a   1.000
_cell.length_b   1.000
_cell.length_c   1.000
_cell.angle_alpha   90.00
_cell.angle_beta   90.00
_cell.angle_gamma   90.00
#
_symmetry.space_group_name_H-M   'P 1'
#
loop_
_entity.id
_entity.type
_entity.pdbx_description
1 polymer ?
#
loop_
_entity_poly.entity_id
_entity_poly.type
_entity_poly.pdbx_seq_one_letter_code
_entity_poly.pdbx_strand_id
1 'polypeptide(L)'
;RDSVASRGLGDVYKRQTVGSAILAEFREYERGVAAAVNAAIRPVLAQYMDRLREELRTENYDQDFLVMQGNGGTISSSIVSDAAINTVMSGPASGVMAAAYTGVRSGFADIITYDMGGTSSDVGLIKGGIPSTSSELQLEYGMPIHVPMVDVHSIGAGGGSIAFINDAGMLQVGPQSAGAEPGPICYGRGGEAPTITDANLVLGRLNPEALLAVDDPVSLDFVRQRLVDRVGLHLDLDAEETAAAILRVGNDRMAGAIRMVSLARGHDPRDFALFAFGGAGPLHATALAAELAIPKVIIPARPGITNAIGCVVADVRHDFVNTINQPLSDVDMGMVHNIMAEQVAQGRAIILSEGVVVAEEVIVHAAEMQYQGQSHILRIALDSGTITREDMQTAFEEAYFNRFSLHLPEINAVLVTLHTAVIGRRGEVALSALMDPDKRVPDIVAAETGRRNVWFSGGWVETPIISRDALPLSTVFSGPAILEQLDTTIVVEPGNEIEIDLSGNLLINVPPAFKG
;
A
#
# COMPACT_ATOMS: atom_id res chain seq x y z
N ARG A 1 16.04 37.07 -34.11
CA ARG A 1 16.02 35.96 -35.08
C ARG A 1 15.84 34.65 -34.31
N ASP A 2 14.59 34.35 -34.00
CA ASP A 2 14.23 33.02 -33.51
C ASP A 2 14.29 32.03 -34.69
N SER A 3 15.45 31.37 -34.84
CA SER A 3 15.57 30.27 -35.76
C SER A 3 14.81 29.05 -35.21
N VAL A 4 14.33 28.16 -36.11
CA VAL A 4 13.66 26.90 -35.72
C VAL A 4 14.56 26.07 -34.78
N ALA A 5 15.89 26.16 -34.94
CA ALA A 5 16.88 25.52 -34.07
C ALA A 5 16.90 26.10 -32.64
N SER A 6 16.68 27.42 -32.46
CA SER A 6 16.60 28.00 -31.11
C SER A 6 15.30 27.67 -30.38
N ARG A 7 14.21 27.40 -31.11
CA ARG A 7 12.96 26.88 -30.51
C ARG A 7 13.14 25.44 -30.03
N GLY A 8 13.82 24.59 -30.80
CA GLY A 8 14.12 23.23 -30.38
C GLY A 8 15.01 23.16 -29.14
N LEU A 9 16.01 24.04 -29.04
CA LEU A 9 16.87 24.15 -27.85
C LEU A 9 16.07 24.67 -26.62
N GLY A 10 15.14 25.60 -26.82
CA GLY A 10 14.26 26.08 -25.76
C GLY A 10 13.39 24.98 -25.16
N ASP A 11 12.89 24.06 -25.97
CA ASP A 11 12.12 22.90 -25.49
C ASP A 11 13.02 21.86 -24.76
N VAL A 12 14.27 21.69 -25.20
CA VAL A 12 15.24 20.83 -24.51
C VAL A 12 15.54 21.39 -23.12
N TYR A 13 15.77 22.69 -22.99
CA TYR A 13 16.02 23.33 -21.68
C TYR A 13 14.81 23.23 -20.75
N LYS A 14 13.59 23.31 -21.25
CA LYS A 14 12.36 23.12 -20.45
C LYS A 14 12.18 21.68 -19.94
N ARG A 15 12.82 20.72 -20.56
CA ARG A 15 12.78 19.30 -20.19
C ARG A 15 13.96 18.85 -19.35
N GLN A 16 14.89 19.76 -19.02
CA GLN A 16 16.05 19.42 -18.20
C GLN A 16 15.68 19.13 -16.76
N THR A 17 16.36 18.15 -16.20
CA THR A 17 16.37 17.88 -14.75
C THR A 17 17.80 17.92 -14.27
N VAL A 18 18.04 18.69 -13.20
CA VAL A 18 19.35 18.73 -12.54
C VAL A 18 19.35 17.60 -11.50
N GLY A 19 20.19 16.58 -11.72
CA GLY A 19 20.22 15.39 -10.87
C GLY A 19 20.46 15.70 -9.40
N SER A 20 21.37 16.64 -9.08
CA SER A 20 21.64 17.05 -7.71
C SER A 20 20.50 17.84 -7.04
N ALA A 21 19.58 18.40 -7.82
CA ALA A 21 18.39 19.07 -7.29
C ALA A 21 17.25 18.07 -6.95
N ILE A 22 17.21 16.94 -7.66
CA ILE A 22 16.24 15.86 -7.40
C ILE A 22 16.74 14.96 -6.27
N LEU A 23 18.02 14.59 -6.33
CA LEU A 23 18.62 13.63 -5.40
C LEU A 23 20.08 14.05 -5.12
N ALA A 24 20.34 14.53 -3.91
CA ALA A 24 21.69 14.94 -3.51
C ALA A 24 22.51 13.75 -2.97
N GLU A 25 22.44 12.62 -3.66
CA GLU A 25 23.19 11.41 -3.35
C GLU A 25 24.55 11.36 -4.06
N PHE A 26 25.47 10.65 -3.44
CA PHE A 26 26.84 10.41 -3.93
C PHE A 26 26.87 9.54 -5.20
N ARG A 27 25.98 8.55 -5.32
CA ARG A 27 25.96 7.57 -6.39
C ARG A 27 25.52 8.20 -7.72
N GLU A 28 26.44 8.32 -8.66
CA GLU A 28 26.20 9.00 -9.94
C GLU A 28 25.17 8.28 -10.82
N TYR A 29 25.19 6.95 -10.81
CA TYR A 29 24.29 6.14 -11.64
C TYR A 29 22.84 6.31 -11.16
N GLU A 30 22.57 6.09 -9.89
CA GLU A 30 21.24 6.19 -9.28
C GLU A 30 20.68 7.62 -9.41
N ARG A 31 21.53 8.62 -9.18
CA ARG A 31 21.18 10.03 -9.38
C ARG A 31 20.89 10.35 -10.85
N GLY A 32 21.66 9.77 -11.78
CA GLY A 32 21.46 9.90 -13.21
C GLY A 32 20.15 9.26 -13.67
N VAL A 33 19.84 8.06 -13.16
CA VAL A 33 18.56 7.36 -13.41
C VAL A 33 17.39 8.18 -12.89
N ALA A 34 17.44 8.65 -11.63
CA ALA A 34 16.39 9.48 -11.05
C ALA A 34 16.15 10.76 -11.88
N ALA A 35 17.21 11.42 -12.32
CA ALA A 35 17.11 12.61 -13.18
C ALA A 35 16.49 12.29 -14.54
N ALA A 36 16.88 11.17 -15.17
CA ALA A 36 16.34 10.75 -16.46
C ALA A 36 14.84 10.39 -16.38
N VAL A 37 14.45 9.65 -15.34
CA VAL A 37 13.05 9.31 -15.09
C VAL A 37 12.23 10.58 -14.83
N ASN A 38 12.71 11.49 -13.97
CA ASN A 38 12.05 12.77 -13.71
C ASN A 38 11.87 13.58 -15.00
N ALA A 39 12.92 13.69 -15.84
CA ALA A 39 12.86 14.43 -17.10
C ALA A 39 11.84 13.79 -18.09
N ALA A 40 11.70 12.46 -18.07
CA ALA A 40 10.78 11.74 -18.94
C ALA A 40 9.31 11.95 -18.52
N ILE A 41 9.01 11.87 -17.22
CA ILE A 41 7.61 11.96 -16.71
C ILE A 41 7.14 13.39 -16.49
N ARG A 42 8.04 14.33 -16.22
CA ARG A 42 7.73 15.75 -15.94
C ARG A 42 6.77 16.39 -16.97
N PRO A 43 6.96 16.28 -18.30
CA PRO A 43 6.06 16.92 -19.26
C PRO A 43 4.65 16.36 -19.24
N VAL A 44 4.51 15.04 -19.04
CA VAL A 44 3.21 14.35 -18.96
C VAL A 44 2.48 14.76 -17.70
N LEU A 45 3.18 14.77 -16.56
CA LEU A 45 2.60 15.19 -15.29
C LEU A 45 2.20 16.68 -15.31
N ALA A 46 3.05 17.56 -15.85
CA ALA A 46 2.74 18.99 -15.95
C ALA A 46 1.47 19.22 -16.78
N GLN A 47 1.37 18.58 -17.96
CA GLN A 47 0.18 18.67 -18.81
C GLN A 47 -1.08 18.16 -18.10
N TYR A 48 -0.95 17.05 -17.36
CA TYR A 48 -2.05 16.49 -16.58
C TYR A 48 -2.51 17.46 -15.47
N MET A 49 -1.56 18.03 -14.72
CA MET A 49 -1.87 19.01 -13.67
C MET A 49 -2.54 20.28 -14.22
N ASP A 50 -2.03 20.80 -15.33
CA ASP A 50 -2.61 21.99 -15.97
C ASP A 50 -4.04 21.73 -16.43
N ARG A 51 -4.28 20.58 -17.07
CA ARG A 51 -5.61 20.18 -17.51
C ARG A 51 -6.57 20.01 -16.34
N LEU A 52 -6.13 19.34 -15.26
CA LEU A 52 -6.95 19.12 -14.08
C LEU A 52 -7.32 20.44 -13.38
N ARG A 53 -6.38 21.40 -13.29
CA ARG A 53 -6.67 22.75 -12.78
C ARG A 53 -7.71 23.47 -13.63
N GLU A 54 -7.60 23.35 -14.96
CA GLU A 54 -8.56 23.99 -15.87
C GLU A 54 -9.96 23.37 -15.72
N GLU A 55 -10.06 22.04 -15.66
CA GLU A 55 -11.32 21.33 -15.42
C GLU A 55 -11.94 21.73 -14.07
N LEU A 56 -11.16 21.78 -12.98
CA LEU A 56 -11.64 22.21 -11.67
C LEU A 56 -12.15 23.65 -11.66
N ARG A 57 -11.50 24.56 -12.41
CA ARG A 57 -11.98 25.94 -12.55
C ARG A 57 -13.34 26.02 -13.24
N THR A 58 -13.62 25.14 -14.19
CA THR A 58 -14.96 25.09 -14.82
C THR A 58 -16.05 24.69 -13.84
N GLU A 59 -15.68 23.98 -12.77
CA GLU A 59 -16.55 23.58 -11.66
C GLU A 59 -16.52 24.59 -10.48
N ASN A 60 -16.00 25.80 -10.71
CA ASN A 60 -15.85 26.89 -9.72
C ASN A 60 -14.91 26.57 -8.55
N TYR A 61 -13.91 25.71 -8.76
CA TYR A 61 -12.86 25.43 -7.79
C TYR A 61 -11.55 26.08 -8.23
N ASP A 62 -11.23 27.25 -7.65
CA ASP A 62 -10.05 28.05 -7.99
C ASP A 62 -8.85 27.82 -7.04
N GLN A 63 -9.02 26.99 -6.02
CA GLN A 63 -7.94 26.70 -5.09
C GLN A 63 -6.93 25.71 -5.68
N ASP A 64 -5.69 25.75 -5.21
CA ASP A 64 -4.72 24.70 -5.52
C ASP A 64 -5.12 23.40 -4.82
N PHE A 65 -4.72 22.28 -5.39
CA PHE A 65 -4.98 20.96 -4.81
C PHE A 65 -3.66 20.24 -4.52
N LEU A 66 -3.72 19.31 -3.58
CA LEU A 66 -2.59 18.53 -3.17
C LEU A 66 -2.50 17.22 -3.96
N VAL A 67 -1.27 16.84 -4.30
CA VAL A 67 -0.94 15.62 -5.02
C VAL A 67 -0.17 14.69 -4.10
N MET A 68 -0.57 13.43 -4.05
CA MET A 68 0.09 12.41 -3.24
C MET A 68 1.48 12.07 -3.79
N GLN A 69 2.44 11.91 -2.90
CA GLN A 69 3.80 11.47 -3.21
C GLN A 69 4.04 10.04 -2.72
N GLY A 70 5.08 9.40 -3.27
CA GLY A 70 5.51 8.07 -2.85
C GLY A 70 6.01 8.00 -1.41
N ASN A 71 6.49 9.12 -0.84
CA ASN A 71 6.94 9.20 0.55
C ASN A 71 5.80 9.20 1.61
N GLY A 72 4.54 9.12 1.16
CA GLY A 72 3.37 9.15 2.03
C GLY A 72 2.89 10.55 2.39
N GLY A 73 3.52 11.60 1.89
CA GLY A 73 3.08 12.98 2.03
C GLY A 73 2.39 13.52 0.79
N THR A 74 1.84 14.72 0.92
CA THR A 74 1.25 15.49 -0.18
C THR A 74 2.09 16.72 -0.50
N ILE A 75 1.98 17.20 -1.73
CA ILE A 75 2.64 18.39 -2.27
C ILE A 75 1.65 19.17 -3.12
N SER A 76 1.81 20.50 -3.20
CA SER A 76 0.99 21.34 -4.07
C SER A 76 1.10 20.94 -5.55
N SER A 77 -0.04 20.96 -6.26
CA SER A 77 -0.09 20.69 -7.69
C SER A 77 0.76 21.69 -8.50
N SER A 78 1.00 22.89 -7.96
CA SER A 78 1.77 23.94 -8.62
C SER A 78 3.26 23.62 -8.76
N ILE A 79 3.81 22.82 -7.85
CA ILE A 79 5.25 22.50 -7.79
C ILE A 79 5.58 21.02 -8.03
N VAL A 80 4.58 20.12 -7.98
CA VAL A 80 4.80 18.66 -8.10
C VAL A 80 5.55 18.27 -9.38
N SER A 81 5.35 19.02 -10.47
CA SER A 81 6.00 18.74 -11.76
C SER A 81 7.53 18.93 -11.73
N ASP A 82 8.07 19.73 -10.80
CA ASP A 82 9.52 19.94 -10.71
C ASP A 82 10.24 18.70 -10.16
N ALA A 83 9.57 17.94 -9.28
CA ALA A 83 10.04 16.69 -8.73
C ALA A 83 9.04 15.54 -9.02
N ALA A 84 8.66 15.41 -10.29
CA ALA A 84 7.65 14.45 -10.75
C ALA A 84 7.95 12.99 -10.33
N ILE A 85 9.23 12.63 -10.21
CA ILE A 85 9.66 11.31 -9.75
C ILE A 85 9.13 10.96 -8.35
N ASN A 86 8.87 11.94 -7.49
CA ASN A 86 8.34 11.72 -6.16
C ASN A 86 6.89 11.20 -6.17
N THR A 87 6.19 11.24 -7.32
CA THR A 87 4.86 10.66 -7.47
C THR A 87 4.86 9.15 -7.74
N VAL A 88 6.03 8.56 -7.99
CA VAL A 88 6.17 7.11 -8.15
C VAL A 88 5.72 6.43 -6.87
N MET A 89 4.93 5.35 -7.00
CA MET A 89 4.34 4.59 -5.88
C MET A 89 3.37 5.40 -4.99
N SER A 90 2.86 6.55 -5.44
CA SER A 90 1.92 7.38 -4.66
C SER A 90 0.60 6.68 -4.36
N GLY A 91 0.09 5.84 -5.26
CA GLY A 91 -1.14 5.07 -5.04
C GLY A 91 -1.01 4.10 -3.86
N PRO A 92 -0.09 3.13 -3.88
CA PRO A 92 0.15 2.24 -2.75
C PRO A 92 0.49 2.98 -1.45
N ALA A 93 1.31 4.04 -1.53
CA ALA A 93 1.66 4.86 -0.37
C ALA A 93 0.43 5.47 0.30
N SER A 94 -0.54 5.96 -0.50
CA SER A 94 -1.77 6.53 0.05
C SER A 94 -2.59 5.51 0.86
N GLY A 95 -2.68 4.26 0.39
CA GLY A 95 -3.34 3.18 1.12
C GLY A 95 -2.69 2.89 2.47
N VAL A 96 -1.36 2.87 2.51
CA VAL A 96 -0.61 2.68 3.77
C VAL A 96 -0.82 3.87 4.72
N MET A 97 -0.86 5.11 4.21
CA MET A 97 -1.16 6.29 5.03
C MET A 97 -2.57 6.26 5.61
N ALA A 98 -3.57 5.85 4.81
CA ALA A 98 -4.94 5.64 5.31
C ALA A 98 -4.98 4.56 6.41
N ALA A 99 -4.25 3.46 6.23
CA ALA A 99 -4.18 2.39 7.20
C ALA A 99 -3.52 2.84 8.52
N ALA A 100 -2.43 3.61 8.45
CA ALA A 100 -1.79 4.19 9.63
C ALA A 100 -2.74 5.13 10.38
N TYR A 101 -3.39 6.04 9.63
CA TYR A 101 -4.33 7.00 10.19
C TYR A 101 -5.53 6.32 10.87
N THR A 102 -6.13 5.34 10.19
CA THR A 102 -7.32 4.63 10.67
C THR A 102 -6.96 3.68 11.82
N GLY A 103 -5.87 2.92 11.67
CA GLY A 103 -5.50 1.91 12.64
C GLY A 103 -5.15 2.48 14.01
N VAL A 104 -4.36 3.57 14.06
CA VAL A 104 -4.05 4.24 15.34
C VAL A 104 -5.33 4.69 16.05
N ARG A 105 -6.34 5.19 15.32
CA ARG A 105 -7.63 5.61 15.87
C ARG A 105 -8.51 4.45 16.31
N SER A 106 -8.32 3.29 15.70
CA SER A 106 -8.98 2.04 16.14
C SER A 106 -8.20 1.30 17.23
N GLY A 107 -7.09 1.88 17.75
CA GLY A 107 -6.29 1.31 18.82
C GLY A 107 -5.17 0.35 18.37
N PHE A 108 -4.82 0.36 17.08
CA PHE A 108 -3.78 -0.51 16.51
C PHE A 108 -2.66 0.35 15.92
N ALA A 109 -1.46 0.25 16.50
CA ALA A 109 -0.27 0.96 16.02
C ALA A 109 0.62 0.09 15.13
N ASP A 110 0.57 -1.24 15.31
CA ASP A 110 1.36 -2.21 14.56
C ASP A 110 0.47 -2.92 13.54
N ILE A 111 0.69 -2.65 12.26
CA ILE A 111 -0.22 -3.05 11.18
C ILE A 111 0.57 -3.57 9.98
N ILE A 112 0.11 -4.68 9.41
CA ILE A 112 0.46 -5.10 8.06
C ILE A 112 -0.70 -4.69 7.15
N THR A 113 -0.43 -3.86 6.14
CA THR A 113 -1.43 -3.45 5.15
C THR A 113 -1.52 -4.48 4.03
N TYR A 114 -2.73 -4.72 3.55
CA TYR A 114 -3.01 -5.62 2.46
C TYR A 114 -4.06 -5.00 1.53
N ASP A 115 -3.59 -4.42 0.44
CA ASP A 115 -4.42 -3.87 -0.64
C ASP A 115 -4.49 -4.88 -1.77
N MET A 116 -5.67 -5.39 -2.08
CA MET A 116 -5.85 -6.30 -3.22
C MET A 116 -6.86 -5.73 -4.20
N GLY A 117 -6.36 -5.49 -5.40
CA GLY A 117 -7.15 -5.10 -6.57
C GLY A 117 -7.41 -6.26 -7.52
N GLY A 118 -7.70 -5.93 -8.78
CA GLY A 118 -7.94 -6.92 -9.84
C GLY A 118 -6.67 -7.62 -10.35
N THR A 119 -5.50 -6.95 -10.32
CA THR A 119 -4.27 -7.43 -10.97
C THR A 119 -3.15 -7.74 -9.99
N SER A 120 -3.06 -7.01 -8.90
CA SER A 120 -1.96 -7.07 -7.94
C SER A 120 -2.46 -6.95 -6.50
N SER A 121 -1.58 -7.30 -5.58
CA SER A 121 -1.72 -6.98 -4.16
C SER A 121 -0.48 -6.24 -3.68
N ASP A 122 -0.72 -5.21 -2.88
CA ASP A 122 0.29 -4.36 -2.27
C ASP A 122 0.30 -4.56 -0.75
N VAL A 123 1.50 -4.83 -0.22
CA VAL A 123 1.71 -5.12 1.20
C VAL A 123 2.72 -4.16 1.79
N GLY A 124 2.36 -3.49 2.86
CA GLY A 124 3.24 -2.57 3.61
C GLY A 124 3.26 -2.89 5.10
N LEU A 125 4.23 -2.32 5.80
CA LEU A 125 4.39 -2.47 7.26
C LEU A 125 4.32 -1.11 7.94
N ILE A 126 3.54 -1.04 9.02
CA ILE A 126 3.42 0.11 9.92
C ILE A 126 3.80 -0.38 11.31
N LYS A 127 4.72 0.31 11.97
CA LYS A 127 5.15 0.01 13.33
C LYS A 127 5.05 1.25 14.21
N GLY A 128 4.39 1.14 15.35
CA GLY A 128 4.16 2.30 16.22
C GLY A 128 3.37 3.43 15.55
N GLY A 129 2.49 3.11 14.58
CA GLY A 129 1.74 4.08 13.79
C GLY A 129 2.54 4.75 12.66
N ILE A 130 3.81 4.36 12.46
CA ILE A 130 4.72 4.95 11.46
C ILE A 130 4.93 3.96 10.32
N PRO A 131 4.58 4.32 9.07
CA PRO A 131 4.88 3.50 7.90
C PRO A 131 6.38 3.27 7.70
N SER A 132 6.74 2.05 7.34
CA SER A 132 8.10 1.75 6.92
C SER A 132 8.44 2.48 5.63
N THR A 133 9.67 2.96 5.50
CA THR A 133 10.15 3.71 4.33
C THR A 133 11.33 3.02 3.69
N SER A 134 11.43 3.13 2.37
CA SER A 134 12.58 2.72 1.57
C SER A 134 13.07 3.91 0.74
N SER A 135 14.35 3.93 0.43
CA SER A 135 14.92 4.89 -0.50
C SER A 135 15.19 4.28 -1.88
N GLU A 136 14.95 3.00 -2.07
CA GLU A 136 15.26 2.29 -3.31
C GLU A 136 14.04 1.50 -3.83
N LEU A 137 13.71 1.72 -5.11
CA LEU A 137 12.79 0.91 -5.88
C LEU A 137 13.50 0.38 -7.13
N GLN A 138 13.45 -0.92 -7.37
CA GLN A 138 13.94 -1.50 -8.60
C GLN A 138 12.82 -1.60 -9.64
N LEU A 139 13.01 -0.91 -10.75
CA LEU A 139 12.17 -1.06 -11.94
C LEU A 139 12.57 -2.29 -12.76
N GLU A 140 11.86 -2.52 -13.86
CA GLU A 140 12.24 -3.52 -14.86
C GLU A 140 13.71 -3.37 -15.27
N TYR A 141 14.35 -4.49 -15.59
CA TYR A 141 15.78 -4.57 -15.93
C TYR A 141 16.75 -4.16 -14.81
N GLY A 142 16.30 -4.19 -13.55
CA GLY A 142 17.15 -3.87 -12.40
C GLY A 142 17.56 -2.39 -12.32
N MET A 143 16.81 -1.49 -12.94
CA MET A 143 17.07 -0.05 -12.90
C MET A 143 16.61 0.54 -11.58
N PRO A 144 17.52 1.03 -10.70
CA PRO A 144 17.15 1.55 -9.39
C PRO A 144 16.61 2.97 -9.52
N ILE A 145 15.48 3.24 -8.87
CA ILE A 145 15.02 4.59 -8.56
C ILE A 145 15.31 4.85 -7.10
N HIS A 146 16.10 5.88 -6.82
CA HIS A 146 16.39 6.33 -5.47
C HIS A 146 15.59 7.60 -5.17
N VAL A 147 14.48 7.46 -4.46
CA VAL A 147 13.71 8.56 -3.84
C VAL A 147 13.07 8.04 -2.56
N PRO A 148 12.92 8.87 -1.52
CA PRO A 148 12.21 8.47 -0.32
C PRO A 148 10.77 8.04 -0.67
N MET A 149 10.39 6.83 -0.26
CA MET A 149 9.04 6.31 -0.50
C MET A 149 8.58 5.42 0.66
N VAL A 150 7.28 5.26 0.80
CA VAL A 150 6.69 4.23 1.66
C VAL A 150 7.09 2.86 1.09
N ASP A 151 7.51 1.99 1.98
CA ASP A 151 7.99 0.67 1.61
C ASP A 151 6.82 -0.28 1.39
N VAL A 152 6.49 -0.50 0.13
CA VAL A 152 5.39 -1.36 -0.31
C VAL A 152 5.93 -2.46 -1.22
N HIS A 153 5.58 -3.69 -0.90
CA HIS A 153 5.91 -4.85 -1.71
C HIS A 153 4.70 -5.26 -2.54
N SER A 154 4.83 -5.12 -3.87
CA SER A 154 3.77 -5.48 -4.82
C SER A 154 4.01 -6.88 -5.38
N ILE A 155 2.95 -7.66 -5.46
CA ILE A 155 2.96 -8.97 -6.12
C ILE A 155 1.86 -9.08 -7.18
N GLY A 156 2.13 -9.80 -8.26
CA GLY A 156 1.14 -10.12 -9.28
C GLY A 156 0.17 -11.21 -8.79
N ALA A 157 -0.61 -10.88 -7.76
CA ALA A 157 -1.69 -11.71 -7.24
C ALA A 157 -2.89 -10.80 -6.94
N GLY A 158 -3.93 -10.87 -7.75
CA GLY A 158 -5.15 -10.08 -7.64
C GLY A 158 -6.36 -10.90 -8.05
N GLY A 159 -7.55 -10.32 -8.02
CA GLY A 159 -8.80 -11.02 -8.38
C GLY A 159 -8.79 -11.65 -9.78
N GLY A 160 -8.13 -11.01 -10.74
CA GLY A 160 -7.97 -11.50 -12.12
C GLY A 160 -6.76 -12.43 -12.33
N SER A 161 -6.02 -12.82 -11.29
CA SER A 161 -4.89 -13.75 -11.44
C SER A 161 -5.35 -15.09 -12.00
N ILE A 162 -4.71 -15.49 -13.10
CA ILE A 162 -5.07 -16.69 -13.87
C ILE A 162 -4.57 -17.94 -13.16
N ALA A 163 -5.47 -18.93 -13.03
CA ALA A 163 -5.14 -20.26 -12.56
C ALA A 163 -4.88 -21.19 -13.76
N PHE A 164 -3.79 -21.93 -13.72
CA PHE A 164 -3.39 -22.86 -14.78
C PHE A 164 -2.55 -24.02 -14.24
N ILE A 165 -2.47 -25.10 -15.01
CA ILE A 165 -1.57 -26.23 -14.73
C ILE A 165 -0.28 -26.01 -15.50
N ASN A 166 0.85 -26.05 -14.81
CA ASN A 166 2.16 -25.89 -15.42
C ASN A 166 2.65 -27.22 -16.05
N ASP A 167 3.80 -27.19 -16.75
CA ASP A 167 4.38 -28.36 -17.41
C ASP A 167 4.74 -29.51 -16.46
N ALA A 168 4.85 -29.23 -15.16
CA ALA A 168 5.06 -30.24 -14.11
C ALA A 168 3.76 -30.81 -13.53
N GLY A 169 2.60 -30.43 -14.08
CA GLY A 169 1.28 -30.90 -13.61
C GLY A 169 0.82 -30.23 -12.31
N MET A 170 1.43 -29.13 -11.89
CA MET A 170 1.06 -28.41 -10.66
C MET A 170 0.19 -27.20 -10.93
N LEU A 171 -0.80 -26.98 -10.08
CA LEU A 171 -1.63 -25.78 -10.11
C LEU A 171 -0.78 -24.53 -9.75
N GLN A 172 -0.88 -23.52 -10.59
CA GLN A 172 -0.30 -22.20 -10.40
C GLN A 172 -1.40 -21.14 -10.47
N VAL A 173 -1.22 -20.03 -9.72
CA VAL A 173 -2.13 -18.88 -9.75
C VAL A 173 -1.29 -17.62 -9.94
N GLY A 174 -1.49 -16.91 -11.08
CA GLY A 174 -0.65 -15.76 -11.45
C GLY A 174 0.81 -16.14 -11.77
N PRO A 175 1.71 -15.18 -12.04
CA PRO A 175 1.52 -13.72 -11.96
C PRO A 175 0.68 -13.12 -13.10
N GLN A 176 0.35 -13.90 -14.13
CA GLN A 176 -0.47 -13.44 -15.25
C GLN A 176 -1.89 -13.10 -14.74
N SER A 177 -2.41 -11.98 -15.22
CA SER A 177 -3.76 -11.54 -14.92
C SER A 177 -4.59 -11.46 -16.19
N ALA A 178 -5.87 -11.82 -16.09
CA ALA A 178 -6.85 -11.62 -17.16
C ALA A 178 -7.16 -10.13 -17.40
N GLY A 179 -6.71 -9.24 -16.51
CA GLY A 179 -6.98 -7.81 -16.60
C GLY A 179 -8.46 -7.47 -16.45
N ALA A 180 -8.84 -6.30 -16.97
CA ALA A 180 -10.23 -5.89 -17.07
C ALA A 180 -10.89 -6.40 -18.37
N GLU A 181 -10.09 -6.57 -19.42
CA GLU A 181 -10.46 -7.10 -20.72
C GLU A 181 -9.42 -8.14 -21.17
N PRO A 182 -9.84 -9.36 -21.51
CA PRO A 182 -11.22 -9.87 -21.45
C PRO A 182 -11.73 -10.08 -20.02
N GLY A 183 -10.87 -10.04 -18.99
CA GLY A 183 -11.19 -10.21 -17.59
C GLY A 183 -11.50 -11.66 -17.19
N PRO A 184 -11.99 -11.87 -15.95
CA PRO A 184 -12.50 -13.13 -15.45
C PRO A 184 -13.60 -13.73 -16.35
N ILE A 185 -13.73 -15.05 -16.34
CA ILE A 185 -14.78 -15.76 -17.13
C ILE A 185 -16.16 -15.22 -16.78
N CYS A 186 -16.43 -15.01 -15.51
CA CYS A 186 -17.72 -14.56 -15.00
C CYS A 186 -18.15 -13.17 -15.50
N TYR A 187 -17.24 -12.37 -16.07
CA TYR A 187 -17.57 -11.05 -16.62
C TYR A 187 -18.26 -11.10 -17.99
N GLY A 188 -18.27 -12.27 -18.66
CA GLY A 188 -18.95 -12.43 -19.95
C GLY A 188 -18.30 -11.70 -21.13
N ARG A 189 -17.06 -11.19 -20.97
CA ARG A 189 -16.33 -10.40 -21.98
C ARG A 189 -15.36 -11.24 -22.83
N GLY A 190 -15.54 -12.56 -22.84
CA GLY A 190 -14.71 -13.48 -23.62
C GLY A 190 -13.49 -14.01 -22.85
N GLY A 191 -13.41 -13.83 -21.54
CA GLY A 191 -12.43 -14.50 -20.69
C GLY A 191 -12.58 -16.02 -20.75
N GLU A 192 -11.47 -16.75 -20.93
CA GLU A 192 -11.48 -18.22 -21.02
C GLU A 192 -10.65 -18.90 -19.93
N ALA A 193 -9.78 -18.16 -19.27
CA ALA A 193 -8.90 -18.68 -18.23
C ALA A 193 -9.51 -18.44 -16.84
N PRO A 194 -9.59 -19.51 -15.98
CA PRO A 194 -10.07 -19.36 -14.61
C PRO A 194 -9.25 -18.37 -13.81
N THR A 195 -9.92 -17.59 -12.98
CA THR A 195 -9.28 -16.60 -12.11
C THR A 195 -9.67 -16.77 -10.63
N ILE A 196 -9.02 -16.03 -9.73
CA ILE A 196 -9.39 -15.95 -8.32
C ILE A 196 -10.85 -15.45 -8.17
N THR A 197 -11.28 -14.48 -9.00
CA THR A 197 -12.65 -13.98 -8.99
C THR A 197 -13.67 -15.08 -9.35
N ASP A 198 -13.39 -15.86 -10.39
CA ASP A 198 -14.24 -16.98 -10.79
C ASP A 198 -14.34 -18.04 -9.68
N ALA A 199 -13.23 -18.34 -9.01
CA ALA A 199 -13.20 -19.25 -7.88
C ALA A 199 -14.04 -18.74 -6.70
N ASN A 200 -13.95 -17.46 -6.34
CA ASN A 200 -14.79 -16.87 -5.30
C ASN A 200 -16.28 -16.90 -5.66
N LEU A 201 -16.60 -16.70 -6.94
CA LEU A 201 -17.99 -16.80 -7.42
C LEU A 201 -18.53 -18.22 -7.29
N VAL A 202 -17.79 -19.24 -7.76
CA VAL A 202 -18.18 -20.65 -7.69
C VAL A 202 -18.41 -21.10 -6.25
N LEU A 203 -17.61 -20.61 -5.31
CA LEU A 203 -17.74 -20.91 -3.88
C LEU A 203 -18.84 -20.10 -3.17
N GLY A 204 -19.65 -19.33 -3.91
CA GLY A 204 -20.77 -18.55 -3.36
C GLY A 204 -20.35 -17.32 -2.55
N ARG A 205 -19.09 -16.91 -2.56
CA ARG A 205 -18.58 -15.74 -1.84
C ARG A 205 -19.00 -14.42 -2.48
N LEU A 206 -19.12 -14.41 -3.82
CA LEU A 206 -19.62 -13.27 -4.60
C LEU A 206 -21.05 -13.50 -5.05
N ASN A 207 -21.80 -12.40 -5.21
CA ASN A 207 -23.16 -12.45 -5.74
C ASN A 207 -23.13 -12.50 -7.28
N PRO A 208 -23.61 -13.60 -7.91
CA PRO A 208 -23.59 -13.71 -9.37
C PRO A 208 -24.52 -12.71 -10.07
N GLU A 209 -25.54 -12.19 -9.37
CA GLU A 209 -26.53 -11.25 -9.91
C GLU A 209 -26.12 -9.77 -9.72
N ALA A 210 -25.05 -9.50 -8.97
CA ALA A 210 -24.63 -8.15 -8.63
C ALA A 210 -23.10 -7.97 -8.74
N LEU A 211 -22.50 -8.47 -9.83
CA LEU A 211 -21.11 -8.21 -10.15
C LEU A 211 -20.98 -6.77 -10.65
N LEU A 212 -20.12 -5.97 -9.97
CA LEU A 212 -19.91 -4.57 -10.32
C LEU A 212 -19.35 -4.42 -11.74
N ALA A 213 -19.93 -3.51 -12.53
CA ALA A 213 -19.56 -3.21 -13.92
C ALA A 213 -19.59 -4.43 -14.87
N VAL A 214 -20.50 -5.38 -14.62
CA VAL A 214 -20.78 -6.52 -15.50
C VAL A 214 -22.24 -6.41 -15.95
N ASP A 215 -22.44 -6.12 -17.25
CA ASP A 215 -23.79 -5.91 -17.81
C ASP A 215 -24.46 -7.25 -18.16
N ASP A 216 -23.69 -8.19 -18.73
CA ASP A 216 -24.19 -9.51 -19.18
C ASP A 216 -23.34 -10.64 -18.56
N PRO A 217 -23.52 -10.98 -17.27
CA PRO A 217 -22.76 -12.06 -16.64
C PRO A 217 -23.12 -13.43 -17.26
N VAL A 218 -22.11 -14.27 -17.41
CA VAL A 218 -22.34 -15.67 -17.83
C VAL A 218 -22.95 -16.49 -16.70
N SER A 219 -23.63 -17.59 -17.04
CA SER A 219 -24.22 -18.47 -16.02
C SER A 219 -23.14 -19.08 -15.10
N LEU A 220 -23.49 -19.28 -13.83
CA LEU A 220 -22.60 -19.91 -12.86
C LEU A 220 -22.17 -21.32 -13.31
N ASP A 221 -23.06 -22.08 -13.96
CA ASP A 221 -22.74 -23.42 -14.48
C ASP A 221 -21.68 -23.36 -15.60
N PHE A 222 -21.71 -22.32 -16.43
CA PHE A 222 -20.65 -22.10 -17.43
C PHE A 222 -19.29 -21.85 -16.77
N VAL A 223 -19.25 -21.02 -15.74
CA VAL A 223 -18.01 -20.77 -14.97
C VAL A 223 -17.49 -22.04 -14.32
N ARG A 224 -18.38 -22.83 -13.65
CA ARG A 224 -18.05 -24.13 -13.06
C ARG A 224 -17.45 -25.09 -14.07
N GLN A 225 -18.10 -25.24 -15.23
CA GLN A 225 -17.61 -26.13 -16.28
C GLN A 225 -16.20 -25.69 -16.76
N ARG A 226 -15.98 -24.38 -16.93
CA ARG A 226 -14.66 -23.85 -17.35
C ARG A 226 -13.56 -24.11 -16.31
N LEU A 227 -13.86 -23.98 -15.02
CA LEU A 227 -12.90 -24.33 -13.95
C LEU A 227 -12.50 -25.80 -14.04
N VAL A 228 -13.49 -26.70 -14.21
CA VAL A 228 -13.24 -28.14 -14.36
C VAL A 228 -12.43 -28.41 -15.62
N ASP A 229 -12.84 -27.90 -16.78
CA ASP A 229 -12.18 -28.16 -18.06
C ASP A 229 -10.72 -27.71 -18.09
N ARG A 230 -10.41 -26.56 -17.47
CA ARG A 230 -9.09 -25.93 -17.54
C ARG A 230 -8.13 -26.39 -16.43
N VAL A 231 -8.66 -26.77 -15.28
CA VAL A 231 -7.86 -27.09 -14.08
C VAL A 231 -8.31 -28.42 -13.45
N GLY A 232 -9.60 -28.58 -13.17
CA GLY A 232 -10.13 -29.70 -12.39
C GLY A 232 -9.81 -31.07 -12.98
N LEU A 233 -10.00 -31.26 -14.29
CA LEU A 233 -9.70 -32.52 -14.98
C LEU A 233 -8.25 -32.97 -14.86
N HIS A 234 -7.31 -32.05 -14.70
CA HIS A 234 -5.88 -32.36 -14.51
C HIS A 234 -5.56 -32.81 -13.08
N LEU A 235 -6.42 -32.51 -12.12
CA LEU A 235 -6.22 -32.77 -10.69
C LEU A 235 -7.22 -33.75 -10.12
N ASP A 236 -8.16 -34.26 -10.94
CA ASP A 236 -9.27 -35.13 -10.53
C ASP A 236 -10.15 -34.46 -9.45
N LEU A 237 -10.48 -33.18 -9.66
CA LEU A 237 -11.28 -32.34 -8.75
C LEU A 237 -12.59 -31.90 -9.43
N ASP A 238 -13.66 -31.81 -8.63
CA ASP A 238 -14.89 -31.16 -9.06
C ASP A 238 -14.75 -29.62 -9.11
N ALA A 239 -15.84 -28.91 -9.42
CA ALA A 239 -15.81 -27.46 -9.60
C ALA A 239 -15.52 -26.71 -8.29
N GLU A 240 -16.11 -27.14 -7.19
CA GLU A 240 -15.93 -26.55 -5.85
C GLU A 240 -14.53 -26.84 -5.30
N GLU A 241 -14.08 -28.06 -5.41
CA GLU A 241 -12.74 -28.47 -5.00
C GLU A 241 -11.67 -27.75 -5.82
N THR A 242 -11.90 -27.57 -7.13
CA THR A 242 -11.04 -26.80 -8.03
C THR A 242 -10.98 -25.34 -7.59
N ALA A 243 -12.13 -24.72 -7.34
CA ALA A 243 -12.20 -23.32 -6.88
C ALA A 243 -11.50 -23.15 -5.52
N ALA A 244 -11.71 -24.08 -4.58
CA ALA A 244 -11.04 -24.07 -3.28
C ALA A 244 -9.52 -24.24 -3.40
N ALA A 245 -9.05 -25.09 -4.33
CA ALA A 245 -7.63 -25.26 -4.61
C ALA A 245 -7.01 -23.99 -5.20
N ILE A 246 -7.69 -23.32 -6.13
CA ILE A 246 -7.27 -22.04 -6.70
C ILE A 246 -7.09 -20.99 -5.60
N LEU A 247 -8.09 -20.84 -4.70
CA LEU A 247 -8.00 -19.88 -3.60
C LEU A 247 -6.88 -20.22 -2.62
N ARG A 248 -6.67 -21.49 -2.32
CA ARG A 248 -5.58 -21.92 -1.42
C ARG A 248 -4.21 -21.54 -1.98
N VAL A 249 -3.95 -21.84 -3.27
CA VAL A 249 -2.69 -21.48 -3.93
C VAL A 249 -2.52 -19.96 -4.03
N GLY A 250 -3.61 -19.24 -4.34
CA GLY A 250 -3.62 -17.78 -4.36
C GLY A 250 -3.30 -17.19 -2.98
N ASN A 251 -3.93 -17.68 -1.92
CA ASN A 251 -3.71 -17.22 -0.55
C ASN A 251 -2.29 -17.52 -0.07
N ASP A 252 -1.73 -18.71 -0.33
CA ASP A 252 -0.33 -19.04 0.04
C ASP A 252 0.65 -18.07 -0.63
N ARG A 253 0.43 -17.72 -1.89
CA ARG A 253 1.26 -16.72 -2.58
C ARG A 253 1.14 -15.32 -1.93
N MET A 254 -0.06 -14.91 -1.56
CA MET A 254 -0.30 -13.63 -0.87
C MET A 254 0.30 -13.64 0.54
N ALA A 255 0.16 -14.75 1.28
CA ALA A 255 0.82 -14.95 2.57
C ALA A 255 2.35 -14.88 2.46
N GLY A 256 2.91 -15.38 1.35
CA GLY A 256 4.34 -15.23 1.02
C GLY A 256 4.79 -13.76 0.97
N ALA A 257 4.00 -12.88 0.36
CA ALA A 257 4.30 -11.45 0.33
C ALA A 257 4.26 -10.81 1.73
N ILE A 258 3.29 -11.19 2.54
CA ILE A 258 3.20 -10.72 3.93
C ILE A 258 4.45 -11.17 4.73
N ARG A 259 4.91 -12.41 4.53
CA ARG A 259 6.15 -12.91 5.16
C ARG A 259 7.39 -12.11 4.71
N MET A 260 7.43 -11.65 3.46
CA MET A 260 8.54 -10.84 2.93
C MET A 260 8.64 -9.46 3.60
N VAL A 261 7.55 -8.82 3.93
CA VAL A 261 7.56 -7.51 4.60
C VAL A 261 7.67 -7.61 6.12
N SER A 262 7.38 -8.77 6.70
CA SER A 262 7.42 -9.02 8.15
C SER A 262 8.61 -9.89 8.56
N LEU A 263 8.53 -11.21 8.42
CA LEU A 263 9.54 -12.17 8.90
C LEU A 263 10.93 -11.93 8.30
N ALA A 264 11.01 -11.63 6.98
CA ALA A 264 12.30 -11.34 6.35
C ALA A 264 12.96 -10.07 6.90
N ARG A 265 12.20 -9.22 7.58
CA ARG A 265 12.68 -7.99 8.24
C ARG A 265 12.79 -8.12 9.76
N GLY A 266 12.58 -9.32 10.30
CA GLY A 266 12.71 -9.61 11.72
C GLY A 266 11.48 -9.24 12.55
N HIS A 267 10.30 -9.12 11.91
CA HIS A 267 9.03 -8.85 12.58
C HIS A 267 8.15 -10.10 12.59
N ASP A 268 7.59 -10.44 13.73
CA ASP A 268 6.62 -11.53 13.83
C ASP A 268 5.23 -11.02 13.42
N PRO A 269 4.57 -11.57 12.37
CA PRO A 269 3.25 -11.12 11.96
C PRO A 269 2.17 -11.29 13.04
N ARG A 270 2.39 -12.15 14.03
CA ARG A 270 1.46 -12.35 15.17
C ARG A 270 1.35 -11.14 16.10
N ASP A 271 2.33 -10.24 16.05
CA ASP A 271 2.35 -9.00 16.83
C ASP A 271 1.61 -7.85 16.13
N PHE A 272 1.08 -8.09 14.92
CA PHE A 272 0.44 -7.10 14.06
C PHE A 272 -1.03 -7.40 13.84
N ALA A 273 -1.79 -6.35 13.49
CA ALA A 273 -3.10 -6.51 12.89
C ALA A 273 -2.98 -6.48 11.35
N LEU A 274 -3.80 -7.27 10.64
CA LEU A 274 -3.91 -7.22 9.18
C LEU A 274 -4.96 -6.19 8.78
N PHE A 275 -4.56 -5.09 8.15
CA PHE A 275 -5.45 -4.07 7.64
C PHE A 275 -5.72 -4.33 6.14
N ALA A 276 -6.88 -4.91 5.83
CA ALA A 276 -7.21 -5.35 4.48
C ALA A 276 -8.20 -4.40 3.80
N PHE A 277 -7.87 -4.01 2.56
CA PHE A 277 -8.66 -3.10 1.76
C PHE A 277 -8.48 -3.39 0.25
N GLY A 278 -8.98 -2.49 -0.60
CA GLY A 278 -9.15 -2.76 -2.02
C GLY A 278 -10.42 -3.58 -2.30
N GLY A 279 -10.79 -3.72 -3.56
CA GLY A 279 -12.02 -4.40 -3.96
C GLY A 279 -12.05 -5.88 -3.62
N ALA A 280 -10.88 -6.55 -3.59
CA ALA A 280 -10.75 -7.98 -3.35
C ALA A 280 -10.07 -8.35 -2.02
N GLY A 281 -9.34 -7.41 -1.38
CA GLY A 281 -8.62 -7.68 -0.13
C GLY A 281 -9.48 -8.29 0.97
N PRO A 282 -10.66 -7.74 1.27
CA PRO A 282 -11.55 -8.26 2.30
C PRO A 282 -12.11 -9.67 2.05
N LEU A 283 -12.10 -10.16 0.81
CA LEU A 283 -12.48 -11.55 0.48
C LEU A 283 -11.50 -12.58 1.04
N HIS A 284 -10.24 -12.20 1.20
CA HIS A 284 -9.14 -13.10 1.56
C HIS A 284 -8.60 -12.85 2.96
N ALA A 285 -8.94 -11.72 3.58
CA ALA A 285 -8.30 -11.21 4.78
C ALA A 285 -8.31 -12.18 5.97
N THR A 286 -9.46 -12.80 6.27
CA THR A 286 -9.60 -13.73 7.41
C THR A 286 -8.84 -15.03 7.17
N ALA A 287 -8.84 -15.56 5.94
CA ALA A 287 -8.08 -16.75 5.57
C ALA A 287 -6.56 -16.49 5.65
N LEU A 288 -6.09 -15.33 5.17
CA LEU A 288 -4.68 -14.93 5.27
C LEU A 288 -4.23 -14.74 6.72
N ALA A 289 -5.05 -14.09 7.54
CA ALA A 289 -4.79 -13.91 8.96
C ALA A 289 -4.69 -15.25 9.69
N ALA A 290 -5.60 -16.19 9.43
CA ALA A 290 -5.56 -17.54 10.00
C ALA A 290 -4.29 -18.31 9.61
N GLU A 291 -3.88 -18.24 8.33
CA GLU A 291 -2.66 -18.90 7.82
C GLU A 291 -1.38 -18.35 8.48
N LEU A 292 -1.35 -17.03 8.70
CA LEU A 292 -0.20 -16.33 9.30
C LEU A 292 -0.27 -16.23 10.83
N ALA A 293 -1.34 -16.77 11.42
CA ALA A 293 -1.65 -16.66 12.85
C ALA A 293 -1.73 -15.19 13.34
N ILE A 294 -2.15 -14.28 12.47
CA ILE A 294 -2.44 -12.89 12.81
C ILE A 294 -3.77 -12.85 13.56
N PRO A 295 -3.81 -12.33 14.80
CA PRO A 295 -5.00 -12.46 15.65
C PRO A 295 -6.14 -11.49 15.29
N LYS A 296 -5.85 -10.42 14.58
CA LYS A 296 -6.80 -9.34 14.24
C LYS A 296 -6.76 -8.97 12.78
N VAL A 297 -7.95 -8.81 12.20
CA VAL A 297 -8.15 -8.19 10.89
C VAL A 297 -8.94 -6.89 11.07
N ILE A 298 -8.51 -5.85 10.40
CA ILE A 298 -9.20 -4.55 10.33
C ILE A 298 -9.65 -4.34 8.90
N ILE A 299 -10.95 -4.14 8.69
CA ILE A 299 -11.50 -3.72 7.40
C ILE A 299 -12.03 -2.30 7.55
N PRO A 300 -11.46 -1.29 6.87
CA PRO A 300 -11.90 0.10 7.02
C PRO A 300 -13.35 0.29 6.56
N ALA A 301 -13.98 1.39 6.97
CA ALA A 301 -15.39 1.69 6.66
C ALA A 301 -15.67 1.72 5.14
N ARG A 302 -14.69 2.06 4.32
CA ARG A 302 -14.75 2.15 2.87
C ARG A 302 -13.51 1.51 2.23
N PRO A 303 -13.46 0.17 2.14
CA PRO A 303 -12.24 -0.53 1.68
C PRO A 303 -11.87 -0.22 0.23
N GLY A 304 -12.85 -0.09 -0.67
CA GLY A 304 -12.59 0.13 -2.09
C GLY A 304 -12.05 1.53 -2.42
N ILE A 305 -12.20 2.51 -1.51
CA ILE A 305 -11.69 3.88 -1.69
C ILE A 305 -10.62 4.27 -0.66
N THR A 306 -10.02 3.31 0.02
CA THR A 306 -9.02 3.55 1.08
C THR A 306 -7.85 4.39 0.57
N ASN A 307 -7.37 4.16 -0.66
CA ASN A 307 -6.30 4.96 -1.26
C ASN A 307 -6.71 6.44 -1.43
N ALA A 308 -7.96 6.70 -1.82
CA ALA A 308 -8.46 8.08 -1.89
C ALA A 308 -8.56 8.73 -0.49
N ILE A 309 -8.97 7.97 0.52
CA ILE A 309 -8.95 8.43 1.92
C ILE A 309 -7.53 8.79 2.33
N GLY A 310 -6.52 8.00 1.93
CA GLY A 310 -5.12 8.28 2.18
C GLY A 310 -4.66 9.63 1.66
N CYS A 311 -5.08 10.01 0.45
CA CYS A 311 -4.80 11.33 -0.10
C CYS A 311 -5.44 12.47 0.72
N VAL A 312 -6.61 12.20 1.33
CA VAL A 312 -7.31 13.20 2.16
C VAL A 312 -6.65 13.35 3.53
N VAL A 313 -6.19 12.27 4.15
CA VAL A 313 -5.62 12.31 5.51
C VAL A 313 -4.12 12.55 5.54
N ALA A 314 -3.41 12.42 4.40
CA ALA A 314 -1.98 12.61 4.33
C ALA A 314 -1.58 14.07 4.59
N ASP A 315 -0.50 14.25 5.34
CA ASP A 315 0.09 15.55 5.64
C ASP A 315 0.93 16.09 4.48
N VAL A 316 1.21 17.39 4.48
CA VAL A 316 2.20 17.97 3.58
C VAL A 316 3.58 17.56 4.04
N ARG A 317 4.42 17.05 3.11
CA ARG A 317 5.73 16.50 3.47
C ARG A 317 6.79 16.80 2.40
N HIS A 318 7.93 17.30 2.86
CA HIS A 318 9.12 17.51 2.05
C HIS A 318 10.31 16.78 2.67
N ASP A 319 10.93 15.90 1.88
CA ASP A 319 12.11 15.14 2.27
C ASP A 319 13.36 15.73 1.61
N PHE A 320 14.41 15.88 2.41
CA PHE A 320 15.72 16.37 1.98
C PHE A 320 16.78 15.33 2.29
N VAL A 321 17.72 15.17 1.36
CA VAL A 321 18.78 14.18 1.44
C VAL A 321 20.11 14.86 1.12
N ASN A 322 21.13 14.67 1.94
CA ASN A 322 22.48 15.13 1.67
C ASN A 322 23.50 14.03 1.95
N THR A 323 24.34 13.75 0.98
CA THR A 323 25.44 12.80 1.12
C THR A 323 26.62 13.42 1.83
N ILE A 324 27.17 12.69 2.81
CA ILE A 324 28.40 13.01 3.54
C ILE A 324 29.52 12.03 3.13
N ASN A 325 29.25 10.71 3.22
CA ASN A 325 30.14 9.61 2.86
C ASN A 325 31.54 9.72 3.45
N GLN A 326 31.63 9.93 4.76
CA GLN A 326 32.86 10.06 5.50
C GLN A 326 32.88 9.14 6.73
N PRO A 327 34.07 8.63 7.17
CA PRO A 327 34.16 7.99 8.48
C PRO A 327 33.62 8.92 9.57
N LEU A 328 32.80 8.38 10.46
CA LEU A 328 32.12 9.19 11.48
C LEU A 328 33.14 9.96 12.37
N SER A 329 34.32 9.37 12.59
CA SER A 329 35.44 10.01 13.31
C SER A 329 35.87 11.33 12.68
N ASP A 330 35.78 11.45 11.35
CA ASP A 330 36.32 12.56 10.57
C ASP A 330 35.23 13.60 10.21
N VAL A 331 33.98 13.30 10.50
CA VAL A 331 32.83 14.18 10.19
C VAL A 331 32.90 15.45 11.04
N ASP A 332 32.80 16.62 10.42
CA ASP A 332 32.53 17.87 11.11
C ASP A 332 31.08 17.97 11.55
N MET A 333 30.82 17.83 12.83
CA MET A 333 29.46 17.90 13.39
C MET A 333 28.82 19.29 13.21
N GLY A 334 29.64 20.36 13.13
CA GLY A 334 29.12 21.69 12.80
C GLY A 334 28.54 21.75 11.39
N MET A 335 29.20 21.09 10.43
CA MET A 335 28.67 20.94 9.06
C MET A 335 27.36 20.12 9.06
N VAL A 336 27.29 19.02 9.83
CA VAL A 336 26.06 18.20 9.94
C VAL A 336 24.88 19.02 10.44
N HIS A 337 25.08 19.76 11.53
CA HIS A 337 24.06 20.63 12.11
C HIS A 337 23.59 21.72 11.14
N ASN A 338 24.55 22.34 10.40
CA ASN A 338 24.20 23.35 9.39
C ASN A 338 23.36 22.77 8.25
N ILE A 339 23.73 21.59 7.73
CA ILE A 339 22.96 20.91 6.69
C ILE A 339 21.54 20.63 7.18
N MET A 340 21.38 20.08 8.38
CA MET A 340 20.05 19.79 8.95
C MET A 340 19.24 21.07 9.13
N ALA A 341 19.83 22.14 9.60
CA ALA A 341 19.16 23.44 9.76
C ALA A 341 18.74 24.04 8.41
N GLU A 342 19.57 23.95 7.38
CA GLU A 342 19.26 24.40 6.02
C GLU A 342 18.09 23.58 5.42
N GLN A 343 18.11 22.26 5.59
CA GLN A 343 17.02 21.37 5.15
C GLN A 343 15.68 21.76 5.80
N VAL A 344 15.68 22.01 7.12
CA VAL A 344 14.50 22.47 7.85
C VAL A 344 14.01 23.82 7.32
N ALA A 345 14.93 24.78 7.13
CA ALA A 345 14.57 26.10 6.62
C ALA A 345 13.97 26.04 5.20
N GLN A 346 14.52 25.20 4.33
CA GLN A 346 13.99 24.97 2.98
C GLN A 346 12.59 24.35 3.03
N GLY A 347 12.38 23.32 3.83
CA GLY A 347 11.08 22.67 3.96
C GLY A 347 9.99 23.61 4.48
N ARG A 348 10.31 24.41 5.49
CA ARG A 348 9.43 25.46 6.00
C ARG A 348 9.04 26.49 4.93
N ALA A 349 10.01 26.94 4.16
CA ALA A 349 9.77 27.90 3.09
C ALA A 349 8.84 27.32 2.00
N ILE A 350 9.01 26.05 1.66
CA ILE A 350 8.13 25.37 0.68
C ILE A 350 6.72 25.24 1.24
N ILE A 351 6.54 24.69 2.45
CA ILE A 351 5.22 24.54 3.08
C ILE A 351 4.49 25.89 3.17
N LEU A 352 5.20 26.95 3.53
CA LEU A 352 4.64 28.28 3.58
C LEU A 352 4.18 28.77 2.18
N SER A 353 4.95 28.45 1.12
CA SER A 353 4.63 28.86 -0.25
C SER A 353 3.42 28.10 -0.84
N GLU A 354 3.13 26.90 -0.31
CA GLU A 354 1.99 26.08 -0.72
C GLU A 354 0.65 26.63 -0.19
N GLY A 355 0.69 27.51 0.80
CA GLY A 355 -0.52 28.15 1.35
C GLY A 355 -1.46 27.19 2.10
N VAL A 356 -0.98 26.02 2.48
CA VAL A 356 -1.74 25.00 3.20
C VAL A 356 -1.82 25.36 4.68
N VAL A 357 -3.00 25.20 5.28
CA VAL A 357 -3.18 25.41 6.72
C VAL A 357 -2.57 24.22 7.46
N VAL A 358 -1.52 24.49 8.23
CA VAL A 358 -0.78 23.51 9.03
C VAL A 358 -1.15 23.70 10.51
N ALA A 359 -1.59 22.64 11.16
CA ALA A 359 -1.94 22.65 12.59
C ALA A 359 -0.70 22.48 13.48
N GLU A 360 0.26 21.66 13.04
CA GLU A 360 1.49 21.33 13.76
C GLU A 360 2.63 21.10 12.75
N GLU A 361 3.84 21.53 13.07
CA GLU A 361 5.04 21.17 12.32
C GLU A 361 5.77 20.03 13.04
N VAL A 362 6.14 19.00 12.28
CA VAL A 362 6.95 17.88 12.75
C VAL A 362 8.21 17.77 11.90
N ILE A 363 9.37 17.67 12.55
CA ILE A 363 10.65 17.48 11.89
C ILE A 363 11.18 16.12 12.29
N VAL A 364 11.56 15.33 11.30
CA VAL A 364 12.14 13.99 11.49
C VAL A 364 13.53 13.99 10.85
N HIS A 365 14.54 13.76 11.66
CA HIS A 365 15.91 13.56 11.18
C HIS A 365 16.29 12.08 11.20
N ALA A 366 17.08 11.66 10.23
CA ALA A 366 17.65 10.32 10.16
C ALA A 366 19.04 10.38 9.50
N ALA A 367 19.85 9.36 9.76
CA ALA A 367 21.09 9.14 9.05
C ALA A 367 21.15 7.72 8.48
N GLU A 368 21.76 7.57 7.31
CA GLU A 368 22.17 6.29 6.78
C GLU A 368 23.64 6.07 7.09
N MET A 369 23.93 4.93 7.72
CA MET A 369 25.27 4.59 8.17
C MET A 369 25.62 3.15 7.80
N GLN A 370 26.90 2.88 7.66
CA GLN A 370 27.45 1.54 7.41
C GLN A 370 28.79 1.39 8.12
N TYR A 371 29.25 0.17 8.35
CA TYR A 371 30.64 -0.05 8.72
C TYR A 371 31.55 0.08 7.51
N GLN A 372 32.74 0.60 7.72
CA GLN A 372 33.74 0.79 6.66
C GLN A 372 34.09 -0.55 5.98
N GLY A 373 34.00 -0.55 4.65
CA GLY A 373 34.24 -1.75 3.84
C GLY A 373 33.06 -2.72 3.74
N GLN A 374 31.94 -2.42 4.36
CA GLN A 374 30.69 -3.17 4.20
C GLN A 374 29.72 -2.47 3.25
N SER A 375 28.78 -3.21 2.70
CA SER A 375 27.74 -2.71 1.79
C SER A 375 26.38 -2.53 2.45
N HIS A 376 26.21 -3.02 3.68
CA HIS A 376 24.94 -2.93 4.40
C HIS A 376 24.77 -1.55 5.02
N ILE A 377 23.88 -0.76 4.46
CA ILE A 377 23.50 0.55 4.98
C ILE A 377 22.30 0.36 5.92
N LEU A 378 22.37 0.94 7.11
CA LEU A 378 21.27 1.02 8.06
C LEU A 378 20.84 2.46 8.25
N ARG A 379 19.53 2.68 8.28
CA ARG A 379 18.95 3.96 8.62
C ARG A 379 18.67 4.00 10.12
N ILE A 380 19.21 5.04 10.77
CA ILE A 380 18.99 5.33 12.18
C ILE A 380 18.19 6.62 12.33
N ALA A 381 17.29 6.66 13.30
CA ALA A 381 16.60 7.88 13.69
C ALA A 381 17.56 8.79 14.49
N LEU A 382 17.42 10.10 14.31
CA LEU A 382 18.15 11.11 15.05
C LEU A 382 17.14 11.95 15.84
N ASP A 383 17.24 11.95 17.16
CA ASP A 383 16.21 12.54 18.04
C ASP A 383 16.20 14.07 18.03
N SER A 384 17.28 14.71 17.59
CA SER A 384 17.35 16.16 17.53
C SER A 384 18.32 16.66 16.48
N GLY A 385 18.17 17.93 16.07
CA GLY A 385 19.14 18.62 15.22
C GLY A 385 20.47 18.98 15.92
N THR A 386 20.64 18.62 17.19
CA THR A 386 21.86 18.86 17.98
C THR A 386 22.54 17.56 18.41
N ILE A 387 22.31 16.48 17.69
CA ILE A 387 22.87 15.15 17.97
C ILE A 387 24.40 15.18 17.98
N THR A 388 25.02 14.45 18.90
CA THR A 388 26.48 14.31 18.97
C THR A 388 26.97 13.13 18.13
N ARG A 389 28.30 13.07 17.91
CA ARG A 389 28.93 11.93 17.22
C ARG A 389 28.72 10.62 18.00
N GLU A 390 28.84 10.71 19.31
CA GLU A 390 28.65 9.58 20.23
C GLU A 390 27.23 9.04 20.19
N ASP A 391 26.22 9.91 20.12
CA ASP A 391 24.80 9.51 19.99
C ASP A 391 24.58 8.79 18.66
N MET A 392 25.14 9.30 17.55
CA MET A 392 25.03 8.66 16.23
C MET A 392 25.72 7.29 16.22
N GLN A 393 26.89 7.17 16.82
CA GLN A 393 27.61 5.90 16.93
C GLN A 393 26.79 4.88 17.72
N THR A 394 26.26 5.28 18.89
CA THR A 394 25.45 4.41 19.74
C THR A 394 24.19 3.94 19.03
N ALA A 395 23.44 4.86 18.42
CA ALA A 395 22.23 4.52 17.69
C ALA A 395 22.50 3.55 16.51
N PHE A 396 23.63 3.74 15.82
CA PHE A 396 24.04 2.86 14.73
C PHE A 396 24.42 1.46 15.23
N GLU A 397 25.22 1.36 16.31
CA GLU A 397 25.63 0.08 16.90
C GLU A 397 24.42 -0.71 17.42
N GLU A 398 23.46 -0.05 18.07
CA GLU A 398 22.21 -0.67 18.51
C GLU A 398 21.38 -1.18 17.32
N ALA A 399 21.21 -0.37 16.29
CA ALA A 399 20.47 -0.76 15.08
C ALA A 399 21.17 -1.95 14.38
N TYR A 400 22.48 -1.94 14.31
CA TYR A 400 23.26 -3.02 13.69
C TYR A 400 23.14 -4.31 14.51
N PHE A 401 23.25 -4.24 15.83
CA PHE A 401 23.09 -5.38 16.73
C PHE A 401 21.67 -5.97 16.64
N ASN A 402 20.67 -5.13 16.65
CA ASN A 402 19.27 -5.56 16.52
C ASN A 402 19.01 -6.28 15.19
N ARG A 403 19.71 -5.90 14.13
CA ARG A 403 19.54 -6.47 12.79
C ARG A 403 20.34 -7.76 12.58
N PHE A 404 21.58 -7.80 13.08
CA PHE A 404 22.55 -8.84 12.73
C PHE A 404 23.04 -9.65 13.94
N SER A 405 22.69 -9.23 15.18
CA SER A 405 23.17 -9.81 16.45
C SER A 405 24.71 -9.83 16.57
N LEU A 406 25.35 -8.81 15.99
CA LEU A 406 26.82 -8.68 15.97
C LEU A 406 27.23 -7.30 16.49
N HIS A 407 28.30 -7.27 17.28
CA HIS A 407 29.02 -6.05 17.64
C HIS A 407 30.36 -6.02 16.91
N LEU A 408 30.71 -4.90 16.27
CA LEU A 408 31.94 -4.71 15.51
C LEU A 408 32.70 -3.46 15.98
N PRO A 409 33.16 -3.41 17.25
CA PRO A 409 33.75 -2.22 17.85
C PRO A 409 35.08 -1.79 17.22
N GLU A 410 35.72 -2.69 16.47
CA GLU A 410 37.01 -2.44 15.81
C GLU A 410 36.88 -1.81 14.43
N ILE A 411 35.65 -1.74 13.89
CA ILE A 411 35.41 -1.21 12.55
C ILE A 411 34.74 0.16 12.66
N ASN A 412 35.32 1.16 11.98
CA ASN A 412 34.79 2.51 11.97
C ASN A 412 33.41 2.57 11.27
N ALA A 413 32.49 3.27 11.86
CA ALA A 413 31.23 3.63 11.21
C ALA A 413 31.49 4.76 10.18
N VAL A 414 30.74 4.72 9.09
CA VAL A 414 30.71 5.74 8.03
C VAL A 414 29.33 6.38 8.03
N LEU A 415 29.29 7.70 8.14
CA LEU A 415 28.08 8.47 7.86
C LEU A 415 27.95 8.61 6.36
N VAL A 416 26.94 7.94 5.77
CA VAL A 416 26.72 7.93 4.32
C VAL A 416 25.85 9.11 3.92
N THR A 417 24.67 9.25 4.53
CA THR A 417 23.65 10.20 4.10
C THR A 417 22.89 10.77 5.30
N LEU A 418 22.55 12.05 5.24
CA LEU A 418 21.64 12.72 6.16
C LEU A 418 20.28 12.90 5.51
N HIS A 419 19.21 12.64 6.25
CA HIS A 419 17.83 12.82 5.84
C HIS A 419 17.10 13.75 6.80
N THR A 420 16.31 14.65 6.27
CA THR A 420 15.36 15.47 7.04
C THR A 420 14.02 15.47 6.34
N ALA A 421 12.97 15.07 7.05
CA ALA A 421 11.59 15.27 6.62
C ALA A 421 10.99 16.44 7.39
N VAL A 422 10.45 17.42 6.68
CA VAL A 422 9.68 18.53 7.24
C VAL A 422 8.22 18.26 6.91
N ILE A 423 7.39 18.08 7.94
CA ILE A 423 6.01 17.63 7.82
C ILE A 423 5.10 18.70 8.41
N GLY A 424 4.22 19.23 7.58
CA GLY A 424 3.13 20.09 8.01
C GLY A 424 1.87 19.26 8.27
N ARG A 425 1.61 18.92 9.53
CA ARG A 425 0.39 18.19 9.91
C ARG A 425 -0.84 19.03 9.67
N ARG A 426 -1.79 18.45 8.97
CA ARG A 426 -3.10 19.06 8.71
C ARG A 426 -4.06 18.77 9.85
N GLY A 427 -5.21 19.45 9.86
CA GLY A 427 -6.25 19.18 10.85
C GLY A 427 -6.82 17.77 10.72
N GLU A 428 -7.38 17.26 11.82
CA GLU A 428 -7.98 15.93 11.83
C GLU A 428 -9.16 15.80 10.87
N VAL A 429 -9.21 14.68 10.16
CA VAL A 429 -10.34 14.29 9.31
C VAL A 429 -11.23 13.32 10.07
N ALA A 430 -12.50 13.69 10.23
CA ALA A 430 -13.47 12.83 10.89
C ALA A 430 -13.88 11.67 9.95
N LEU A 431 -13.31 10.48 10.16
CA LEU A 431 -13.64 9.28 9.35
C LEU A 431 -15.12 8.87 9.48
N SER A 432 -15.79 9.27 10.55
CA SER A 432 -17.24 9.08 10.72
C SER A 432 -18.07 9.75 9.62
N ALA A 433 -17.55 10.79 8.97
CA ALA A 433 -18.21 11.43 7.82
C ALA A 433 -18.28 10.53 6.56
N LEU A 434 -17.51 9.43 6.53
CA LEU A 434 -17.59 8.43 5.45
C LEU A 434 -18.80 7.50 5.57
N MET A 435 -19.51 7.58 6.67
CA MET A 435 -20.67 6.74 6.97
C MET A 435 -21.95 7.55 6.79
N ASP A 436 -22.97 6.88 6.24
CA ASP A 436 -24.32 7.42 6.16
C ASP A 436 -25.12 6.93 7.37
N PRO A 437 -25.42 7.79 8.35
CA PRO A 437 -26.15 7.37 9.55
C PRO A 437 -27.59 6.96 9.24
N ASP A 438 -28.20 7.49 8.16
CA ASP A 438 -29.58 7.21 7.80
C ASP A 438 -29.78 5.80 7.19
N LYS A 439 -28.71 5.17 6.74
CA LYS A 439 -28.74 3.78 6.25
C LYS A 439 -28.69 2.74 7.35
N ARG A 440 -28.33 3.13 8.60
CA ARG A 440 -28.15 2.19 9.69
C ARG A 440 -29.49 1.73 10.25
N VAL A 441 -29.57 0.43 10.49
CA VAL A 441 -30.76 -0.23 11.07
C VAL A 441 -30.53 -0.54 12.55
N PRO A 442 -31.59 -0.86 13.32
CA PRO A 442 -31.50 -1.05 14.77
C PRO A 442 -30.62 -2.22 15.21
N ASP A 443 -30.55 -3.27 14.42
CA ASP A 443 -29.85 -4.51 14.77
C ASP A 443 -29.34 -5.26 13.52
N ILE A 444 -28.56 -6.31 13.75
CA ILE A 444 -27.97 -7.14 12.67
C ILE A 444 -29.02 -7.88 11.87
N VAL A 445 -30.15 -8.27 12.47
CA VAL A 445 -31.21 -9.02 11.78
C VAL A 445 -31.87 -8.13 10.73
N ALA A 446 -32.07 -6.87 11.03
CA ALA A 446 -32.59 -5.89 10.08
C ALA A 446 -31.58 -5.55 8.97
N ALA A 447 -30.28 -5.78 9.18
CA ALA A 447 -29.23 -5.60 8.18
C ALA A 447 -29.07 -6.83 7.26
N GLU A 448 -29.65 -8.00 7.60
CA GLU A 448 -29.62 -9.21 6.77
C GLU A 448 -30.48 -9.00 5.52
N THR A 449 -29.89 -9.13 4.34
CA THR A 449 -30.56 -8.97 3.03
C THR A 449 -30.98 -10.29 2.41
N GLY A 450 -30.47 -11.40 2.91
CA GLY A 450 -30.78 -12.74 2.42
C GLY A 450 -29.82 -13.80 2.96
N ARG A 451 -29.91 -15.00 2.38
CA ARG A 451 -29.01 -16.12 2.69
C ARG A 451 -28.54 -16.77 1.41
N ARG A 452 -27.31 -17.26 1.42
CA ARG A 452 -26.69 -17.97 0.31
C ARG A 452 -25.83 -19.11 0.83
N ASN A 453 -25.77 -20.23 0.09
CA ASN A 453 -24.80 -21.28 0.39
C ASN A 453 -23.39 -20.78 0.02
N VAL A 454 -22.48 -20.83 0.96
CA VAL A 454 -21.07 -20.47 0.81
C VAL A 454 -20.20 -21.65 1.21
N TRP A 455 -19.17 -21.92 0.43
CA TRP A 455 -18.24 -23.02 0.69
C TRP A 455 -17.15 -22.59 1.67
N PHE A 456 -17.09 -23.27 2.82
CA PHE A 456 -16.04 -23.13 3.85
C PHE A 456 -15.47 -24.49 4.21
N SER A 457 -14.16 -24.58 4.40
CA SER A 457 -13.45 -25.77 4.94
C SER A 457 -13.94 -27.12 4.38
N GLY A 458 -14.25 -27.15 3.09
CA GLY A 458 -14.67 -28.37 2.39
C GLY A 458 -16.17 -28.69 2.47
N GLY A 459 -17.03 -27.72 2.74
CA GLY A 459 -18.48 -27.92 2.76
C GLY A 459 -19.29 -26.65 2.55
N TRP A 460 -20.52 -26.86 2.06
CA TRP A 460 -21.52 -25.81 1.89
C TRP A 460 -22.16 -25.45 3.24
N VAL A 461 -22.22 -24.16 3.55
CA VAL A 461 -22.88 -23.63 4.75
C VAL A 461 -23.85 -22.54 4.34
N GLU A 462 -25.12 -22.65 4.79
CA GLU A 462 -26.08 -21.57 4.62
C GLU A 462 -25.63 -20.35 5.44
N THR A 463 -25.32 -19.27 4.74
CA THR A 463 -24.61 -18.11 5.29
C THR A 463 -25.47 -16.86 5.13
N PRO A 464 -25.66 -16.04 6.18
CA PRO A 464 -26.36 -14.77 6.07
C PRO A 464 -25.56 -13.78 5.20
N ILE A 465 -26.28 -13.06 4.36
CA ILE A 465 -25.79 -11.95 3.56
C ILE A 465 -26.23 -10.67 4.24
N ILE A 466 -25.29 -9.83 4.60
CA ILE A 466 -25.52 -8.65 5.44
C ILE A 466 -25.09 -7.41 4.66
N SER A 467 -25.96 -6.40 4.61
CA SER A 467 -25.59 -5.09 4.10
C SER A 467 -24.66 -4.39 5.10
N ARG A 468 -23.40 -4.19 4.71
CA ARG A 468 -22.43 -3.55 5.59
C ARG A 468 -22.80 -2.12 5.96
N ASP A 469 -23.33 -1.34 5.00
CA ASP A 469 -23.73 0.05 5.23
C ASP A 469 -24.90 0.17 6.22
N ALA A 470 -25.68 -0.89 6.37
CA ALA A 470 -26.82 -0.94 7.28
C ALA A 470 -26.45 -1.37 8.72
N LEU A 471 -25.26 -1.93 8.93
CA LEU A 471 -24.87 -2.43 10.26
C LEU A 471 -24.81 -1.31 11.31
N PRO A 472 -25.41 -1.50 12.49
CA PRO A 472 -25.28 -0.54 13.60
C PRO A 472 -23.86 -0.55 14.18
N LEU A 473 -23.41 0.61 14.68
CA LEU A 473 -22.12 0.72 15.38
C LEU A 473 -22.11 -0.07 16.69
N SER A 474 -20.92 -0.44 17.14
CA SER A 474 -20.72 -1.21 18.38
C SER A 474 -21.45 -2.55 18.42
N THR A 475 -21.83 -3.08 17.26
CA THR A 475 -22.41 -4.42 17.13
C THR A 475 -21.32 -5.47 17.15
N VAL A 476 -21.58 -6.56 17.88
CA VAL A 476 -20.72 -7.75 17.92
C VAL A 476 -21.52 -8.96 17.45
N PHE A 477 -20.96 -9.76 16.55
CA PHE A 477 -21.55 -11.00 16.10
C PHE A 477 -20.49 -12.00 15.61
N SER A 478 -20.86 -13.25 15.41
CA SER A 478 -19.97 -14.32 14.98
C SER A 478 -20.28 -14.75 13.55
N GLY A 479 -19.23 -15.13 12.81
CA GLY A 479 -19.36 -15.78 11.51
C GLY A 479 -19.94 -17.22 11.61
N PRO A 480 -20.29 -17.82 10.46
CA PRO A 480 -20.01 -17.33 9.12
C PRO A 480 -20.96 -16.20 8.69
N ALA A 481 -20.45 -15.27 7.90
CA ALA A 481 -21.23 -14.21 7.27
C ALA A 481 -20.55 -13.68 5.99
N ILE A 482 -21.35 -13.21 5.04
CA ILE A 482 -20.90 -12.40 3.92
C ILE A 482 -21.43 -10.99 4.12
N LEU A 483 -20.54 -10.01 4.18
CA LEU A 483 -20.93 -8.60 4.25
C LEU A 483 -20.73 -7.99 2.87
N GLU A 484 -21.80 -7.53 2.27
CA GLU A 484 -21.78 -6.90 0.95
C GLU A 484 -21.81 -5.37 1.08
N GLN A 485 -20.97 -4.71 0.31
CA GLN A 485 -20.90 -3.29 0.11
C GLN A 485 -20.73 -3.00 -1.38
N LEU A 486 -21.02 -1.78 -1.83
CA LEU A 486 -21.01 -1.44 -3.25
C LEU A 486 -19.68 -1.81 -3.95
N ASP A 487 -18.56 -1.60 -3.27
CA ASP A 487 -17.21 -1.66 -3.81
C ASP A 487 -16.38 -2.86 -3.30
N THR A 488 -16.96 -3.68 -2.41
CA THR A 488 -16.26 -4.86 -1.87
C THR A 488 -17.22 -5.87 -1.25
N THR A 489 -16.73 -7.10 -1.11
CA THR A 489 -17.36 -8.17 -0.32
C THR A 489 -16.41 -8.65 0.75
N ILE A 490 -16.88 -8.79 1.98
CA ILE A 490 -16.10 -9.26 3.12
C ILE A 490 -16.55 -10.67 3.47
N VAL A 491 -15.62 -11.61 3.53
CA VAL A 491 -15.87 -12.98 3.97
C VAL A 491 -15.47 -13.12 5.41
N VAL A 492 -16.41 -13.50 6.25
CA VAL A 492 -16.17 -13.84 7.64
C VAL A 492 -16.29 -15.35 7.79
N GLU A 493 -15.19 -15.98 8.11
CA GLU A 493 -15.10 -17.43 8.26
C GLU A 493 -15.85 -17.89 9.53
N PRO A 494 -16.32 -19.17 9.59
CA PRO A 494 -16.88 -19.74 10.80
C PRO A 494 -15.92 -19.64 11.99
N GLY A 495 -16.44 -19.23 13.15
CA GLY A 495 -15.67 -19.08 14.38
C GLY A 495 -14.95 -17.73 14.54
N ASN A 496 -14.96 -16.87 13.54
CA ASN A 496 -14.47 -15.50 13.68
C ASN A 496 -15.53 -14.65 14.37
N GLU A 497 -15.09 -13.73 15.21
CA GLU A 497 -15.93 -12.74 15.88
C GLU A 497 -15.66 -11.34 15.32
N ILE A 498 -16.71 -10.59 15.04
CA ILE A 498 -16.66 -9.26 14.45
C ILE A 498 -17.18 -8.24 15.44
N GLU A 499 -16.48 -7.14 15.56
CA GLU A 499 -16.90 -5.93 16.24
C GLU A 499 -16.88 -4.76 15.24
N ILE A 500 -17.87 -3.88 15.33
CA ILE A 500 -17.92 -2.65 14.53
C ILE A 500 -17.55 -1.48 15.42
N ASP A 501 -16.44 -0.80 15.16
CA ASP A 501 -16.01 0.35 15.93
C ASP A 501 -16.86 1.60 15.66
N LEU A 502 -16.61 2.68 16.42
CA LEU A 502 -17.32 3.95 16.28
C LEU A 502 -17.05 4.68 14.96
N SER A 503 -16.00 4.31 14.26
CA SER A 503 -15.64 4.82 12.92
C SER A 503 -16.20 3.95 11.80
N GLY A 504 -16.95 2.87 12.12
CA GLY A 504 -17.53 1.94 11.19
C GLY A 504 -16.55 0.93 10.62
N ASN A 505 -15.34 0.82 11.17
CA ASN A 505 -14.41 -0.23 10.80
C ASN A 505 -14.85 -1.58 11.39
N LEU A 506 -14.57 -2.65 10.65
CA LEU A 506 -14.78 -4.01 11.18
C LEU A 506 -13.48 -4.48 11.83
N LEU A 507 -13.57 -4.88 13.06
CA LEU A 507 -12.50 -5.49 13.84
C LEU A 507 -12.82 -6.98 13.99
N ILE A 508 -12.10 -7.85 13.25
CA ILE A 508 -12.38 -9.28 13.22
C ILE A 508 -11.34 -10.01 14.05
N ASN A 509 -11.79 -10.73 15.07
CA ASN A 509 -10.96 -11.65 15.84
C ASN A 509 -10.85 -12.97 15.05
N VAL A 510 -9.63 -13.36 14.73
CA VAL A 510 -9.33 -14.60 14.02
C VAL A 510 -8.71 -15.59 15.00
N PRO A 511 -9.40 -16.68 15.35
CA PRO A 511 -8.81 -17.67 16.24
C PRO A 511 -7.62 -18.35 15.51
N PRO A 512 -6.57 -18.75 16.25
CA PRO A 512 -5.46 -19.47 15.64
C PRO A 512 -5.98 -20.75 14.98
N ALA A 513 -5.52 -21.04 13.77
CA ALA A 513 -5.86 -22.29 13.11
C ALA A 513 -5.45 -23.47 14.01
N PHE A 514 -6.40 -24.26 14.44
CA PHE A 514 -6.08 -25.50 15.16
C PHE A 514 -5.26 -26.37 14.21
N LYS A 515 -3.96 -26.52 14.50
CA LYS A 515 -3.16 -27.60 13.90
C LYS A 515 -3.66 -28.89 14.56
N GLY A 516 -4.65 -29.52 13.93
CA GLY A 516 -5.03 -30.90 14.23
C GLY A 516 -3.96 -31.88 13.79
#